data_2d3df870857e68bc61be58e677d5b71f
#
_entry.id   2d3df870857e68bc61be58e677d5b71f
#
_cell.length_a   1.000
_cell.length_b   1.000
_cell.length_c   1.000
_cell.angle_alpha   90.00
_cell.angle_beta   90.00
_cell.angle_gamma   90.00
#
_symmetry.space_group_name_H-M   'P 1'
#
loop_
_entity.id
_entity.type
_entity.pdbx_description
1 polymer ?
#
loop_
_entity_poly.entity_id
_entity_poly.type
_entity_poly.pdbx_seq_one_letter_code
_entity_poly.pdbx_strand_id
1 'polypeptide(L)'
;LLLTSPTYEGITSDIENIAHFLHQKNMILIVDEAHGSHMKFHDFFPKTALQQGADIVIQSLHKTLPSPTQTALLHIQGKRANRKKIQQALSMVQSSSPSYLFLAAMDACCGWLQKQGKKEFESYVKKLQWFYKRASNLENIVVLQKAGFDRDRGKIVLQLPKENITGIQLNDLLRRHFAIEMEMGSLSYSIAMTSPADTKEGFCRLVEAIEKIDKQLSKTKKHIFSKIEEGDCPPIIKTTPRRAYFAQKKEILFLESENHVCGEFIIPYPPGAPILAPGEVITKEKIQKSILLQKAGVSFVGCQDTALKNITVLAESE
;
A
#
# COMPACT_ATOMS: atom_id res chain seq x y z
N LEU A 1 0.58 19.45 -6.91
CA LEU A 1 0.07 18.42 -6.02
C LEU A 1 0.74 17.09 -6.32
N LEU A 2 1.10 16.34 -5.29
CA LEU A 2 1.51 14.94 -5.35
C LEU A 2 0.48 14.12 -4.57
N LEU A 3 -0.03 13.03 -5.12
CA LEU A 3 -0.89 12.09 -4.42
C LEU A 3 -0.63 10.65 -4.89
N THR A 4 -1.01 9.68 -4.06
CA THR A 4 -0.94 8.25 -4.38
C THR A 4 -2.33 7.74 -4.77
N SER A 5 -2.46 7.13 -5.94
CA SER A 5 -3.69 6.50 -6.44
C SER A 5 -3.32 5.42 -7.46
N PRO A 6 -3.78 4.17 -7.26
CA PRO A 6 -4.63 3.69 -6.17
C PRO A 6 -3.92 3.63 -4.81
N THR A 7 -4.70 3.56 -3.73
CA THR A 7 -4.20 3.19 -2.40
C THR A 7 -3.73 1.73 -2.39
N TYR A 8 -3.15 1.30 -1.28
CA TYR A 8 -2.69 -0.09 -1.13
C TYR A 8 -3.86 -1.09 -1.26
N GLU A 9 -5.04 -0.71 -0.78
CA GLU A 9 -6.29 -1.48 -0.88
C GLU A 9 -6.94 -1.42 -2.27
N GLY A 10 -6.38 -0.62 -3.15
CA GLY A 10 -6.84 -0.47 -4.54
C GLY A 10 -7.86 0.65 -4.76
N ILE A 11 -8.14 1.50 -3.77
CA ILE A 11 -9.09 2.62 -3.93
C ILE A 11 -8.44 3.72 -4.77
N THR A 12 -9.16 4.21 -5.80
CA THR A 12 -8.68 5.29 -6.65
C THR A 12 -9.30 6.63 -6.26
N SER A 13 -8.52 7.69 -6.42
CA SER A 13 -8.98 9.07 -6.28
C SER A 13 -9.65 9.54 -7.58
N ASP A 14 -10.48 10.56 -7.49
CA ASP A 14 -11.08 11.25 -8.64
C ASP A 14 -10.04 12.16 -9.33
N ILE A 15 -9.12 11.50 -10.04
CA ILE A 15 -7.98 12.16 -10.68
C ILE A 15 -8.44 13.17 -11.74
N GLU A 16 -9.53 12.89 -12.46
CA GLU A 16 -10.05 13.74 -13.52
C GLU A 16 -10.48 15.11 -12.97
N ASN A 17 -11.27 15.15 -11.92
CA ASN A 17 -11.71 16.40 -11.29
C ASN A 17 -10.55 17.11 -10.58
N ILE A 18 -9.65 16.37 -9.94
CA ILE A 18 -8.45 16.94 -9.31
C ILE A 18 -7.54 17.59 -10.37
N ALA A 19 -7.29 16.92 -11.50
CA ALA A 19 -6.49 17.44 -12.60
C ALA A 19 -7.13 18.70 -13.18
N HIS A 20 -8.44 18.66 -13.45
CA HIS A 20 -9.19 19.81 -13.96
C HIS A 20 -9.05 21.03 -13.05
N PHE A 21 -9.27 20.88 -11.75
CA PHE A 21 -9.14 21.94 -10.76
C PHE A 21 -7.72 22.53 -10.72
N LEU A 22 -6.69 21.69 -10.71
CA LEU A 22 -5.29 22.12 -10.66
C LEU A 22 -4.87 22.83 -11.95
N HIS A 23 -5.32 22.32 -13.09
CA HIS A 23 -5.00 22.91 -14.40
C HIS A 23 -5.57 24.32 -14.57
N GLN A 24 -6.76 24.62 -14.03
CA GLN A 24 -7.31 25.97 -13.98
C GLN A 24 -6.40 26.95 -13.22
N LYS A 25 -5.61 26.44 -12.28
CA LYS A 25 -4.64 27.22 -11.48
C LYS A 25 -3.21 27.12 -12.01
N ASN A 26 -3.03 26.56 -13.21
CA ASN A 26 -1.73 26.29 -13.82
C ASN A 26 -0.78 25.46 -12.93
N MET A 27 -1.35 24.56 -12.12
CA MET A 27 -0.62 23.66 -11.24
C MET A 27 -0.43 22.28 -11.90
N ILE A 28 0.65 21.60 -11.52
CA ILE A 28 0.99 20.24 -11.98
C ILE A 28 0.40 19.21 -11.04
N LEU A 29 -0.17 18.13 -11.59
CA LEU A 29 -0.57 16.93 -10.86
C LEU A 29 0.43 15.81 -11.10
N ILE A 30 1.03 15.33 -10.00
CA ILE A 30 1.90 14.15 -9.96
C ILE A 30 1.15 13.04 -9.25
N VAL A 31 1.08 11.87 -9.86
CA VAL A 31 0.41 10.70 -9.26
C VAL A 31 1.41 9.56 -9.11
N ASP A 32 1.57 9.09 -7.89
CA ASP A 32 2.19 7.80 -7.62
C ASP A 32 1.15 6.70 -7.87
N GLU A 33 1.24 6.10 -9.03
CA GLU A 33 0.40 4.99 -9.51
C GLU A 33 1.20 3.68 -9.51
N ALA A 34 2.09 3.50 -8.53
CA ALA A 34 2.96 2.33 -8.47
C ALA A 34 2.19 1.00 -8.49
N HIS A 35 0.98 0.97 -7.96
CA HIS A 35 0.10 -0.21 -7.95
C HIS A 35 -0.90 -0.28 -9.12
N GLY A 36 -0.84 0.64 -10.10
CA GLY A 36 -1.83 0.76 -11.16
C GLY A 36 -1.34 0.47 -12.58
N SER A 37 -0.11 -0.06 -12.76
CA SER A 37 0.48 -0.30 -14.09
C SER A 37 -0.37 -1.17 -15.02
N HIS A 38 -1.18 -2.06 -14.46
CA HIS A 38 -2.05 -2.99 -15.20
C HIS A 38 -3.40 -2.41 -15.61
N MET A 39 -3.85 -1.32 -14.98
CA MET A 39 -5.23 -0.84 -15.10
C MET A 39 -5.63 -0.46 -16.54
N LYS A 40 -4.69 0.02 -17.35
CA LYS A 40 -4.94 0.40 -18.75
C LYS A 40 -5.39 -0.76 -19.65
N PHE A 41 -5.11 -2.00 -19.29
CA PHE A 41 -5.21 -3.13 -20.22
C PHE A 41 -6.58 -3.82 -20.24
N HIS A 42 -7.52 -3.39 -19.39
CA HIS A 42 -8.90 -3.88 -19.43
C HIS A 42 -9.86 -2.94 -18.67
N ASP A 43 -11.07 -2.70 -19.24
CA ASP A 43 -12.08 -1.79 -18.68
C ASP A 43 -12.73 -2.26 -17.36
N PHE A 44 -12.41 -3.47 -16.91
CA PHE A 44 -12.77 -3.97 -15.59
C PHE A 44 -12.07 -3.22 -14.46
N PHE A 45 -10.93 -2.62 -14.74
CA PHE A 45 -10.13 -1.82 -13.82
C PHE A 45 -10.43 -0.33 -13.99
N PRO A 46 -10.12 0.49 -12.97
CA PRO A 46 -10.23 1.95 -13.09
C PRO A 46 -9.39 2.52 -14.24
N LYS A 47 -9.77 3.69 -14.72
CA LYS A 47 -8.91 4.46 -15.63
C LYS A 47 -7.60 4.83 -14.95
N THR A 48 -6.48 4.78 -15.68
CA THR A 48 -5.19 5.22 -15.16
C THR A 48 -5.18 6.73 -14.93
N ALA A 49 -4.27 7.20 -14.08
CA ALA A 49 -4.08 8.63 -13.84
C ALA A 49 -3.69 9.39 -15.13
N LEU A 50 -2.97 8.75 -16.05
CA LEU A 50 -2.69 9.31 -17.39
C LEU A 50 -3.95 9.54 -18.20
N GLN A 51 -4.87 8.55 -18.24
CA GLN A 51 -6.14 8.68 -18.95
C GLN A 51 -7.04 9.77 -18.35
N GLN A 52 -6.85 10.07 -17.07
CA GLN A 52 -7.60 11.07 -16.31
C GLN A 52 -6.92 12.45 -16.27
N GLY A 53 -5.80 12.65 -16.98
CA GLY A 53 -5.19 13.95 -17.16
C GLY A 53 -4.06 14.33 -16.21
N ALA A 54 -3.54 13.42 -15.38
CA ALA A 54 -2.35 13.70 -14.56
C ALA A 54 -1.15 14.04 -15.45
N ASP A 55 -0.33 15.02 -15.06
CA ASP A 55 0.80 15.51 -15.87
C ASP A 55 2.03 14.59 -15.75
N ILE A 56 2.25 14.02 -14.57
CA ILE A 56 3.36 13.09 -14.29
C ILE A 56 2.80 11.89 -13.54
N VAL A 57 3.13 10.69 -13.99
CA VAL A 57 2.68 9.44 -13.35
C VAL A 57 3.85 8.48 -13.19
N ILE A 58 3.98 7.91 -11.99
CA ILE A 58 4.98 6.90 -11.68
C ILE A 58 4.28 5.55 -11.58
N GLN A 59 4.76 4.55 -12.32
CA GLN A 59 4.22 3.19 -12.30
C GLN A 59 5.33 2.17 -12.05
N SER A 60 5.12 1.26 -11.10
CA SER A 60 6.00 0.10 -10.89
C SER A 60 5.52 -1.06 -11.75
N LEU A 61 6.34 -1.51 -12.70
CA LEU A 61 5.97 -2.65 -13.55
C LEU A 61 5.94 -3.95 -12.75
N HIS A 62 6.92 -4.15 -11.87
CA HIS A 62 7.11 -5.37 -11.10
C HIS A 62 5.99 -5.71 -10.09
N LYS A 63 5.13 -4.76 -9.76
CA LYS A 63 4.06 -5.00 -8.77
C LYS A 63 2.87 -5.73 -9.38
N THR A 64 2.52 -5.45 -10.63
CA THR A 64 1.28 -5.95 -11.23
C THR A 64 1.45 -6.47 -12.67
N LEU A 65 2.64 -6.37 -13.24
CA LEU A 65 3.00 -6.83 -14.58
C LEU A 65 4.22 -7.76 -14.52
N PRO A 66 4.44 -8.60 -15.55
CA PRO A 66 5.54 -9.57 -15.56
C PRO A 66 6.91 -8.89 -15.84
N SER A 67 7.42 -8.21 -14.83
CA SER A 67 8.73 -7.56 -14.85
C SER A 67 9.43 -7.76 -13.49
N PRO A 68 10.76 -7.87 -13.44
CA PRO A 68 11.48 -8.09 -12.17
C PRO A 68 11.43 -6.87 -11.26
N THR A 69 11.62 -7.11 -9.97
CA THR A 69 11.70 -6.08 -8.92
C THR A 69 12.62 -4.93 -9.34
N GLN A 70 12.32 -3.72 -8.89
CA GLN A 70 12.99 -2.44 -9.18
C GLN A 70 12.68 -1.84 -10.56
N THR A 71 11.86 -2.47 -11.40
CA THR A 71 11.47 -1.89 -12.68
C THR A 71 10.30 -0.93 -12.52
N ALA A 72 10.45 0.28 -13.03
CA ALA A 72 9.44 1.33 -12.96
C ALA A 72 9.50 2.25 -14.18
N LEU A 73 8.40 2.93 -14.45
CA LEU A 73 8.26 3.93 -15.50
C LEU A 73 7.83 5.28 -14.90
N LEU A 74 8.40 6.35 -15.42
CA LEU A 74 7.92 7.70 -15.20
C LEU A 74 7.35 8.23 -16.51
N HIS A 75 6.07 8.56 -16.49
CA HIS A 75 5.35 9.11 -17.63
C HIS A 75 5.19 10.61 -17.48
N ILE A 76 5.35 11.34 -18.58
CA ILE A 76 5.14 12.79 -18.64
C ILE A 76 4.25 13.08 -19.84
N GLN A 77 3.12 13.73 -19.61
CA GLN A 77 2.24 14.18 -20.68
C GLN A 77 1.98 15.69 -20.63
N GLY A 78 1.50 16.22 -21.76
CA GLY A 78 1.17 17.64 -21.89
C GLY A 78 2.40 18.55 -21.91
N LYS A 79 2.16 19.85 -21.62
CA LYS A 79 3.19 20.91 -21.70
C LYS A 79 3.49 21.58 -20.34
N ARG A 80 2.72 21.27 -19.27
CA ARG A 80 2.90 21.91 -17.95
C ARG A 80 4.17 21.46 -17.27
N ALA A 81 4.49 20.18 -17.35
CA ALA A 81 5.70 19.62 -16.74
C ALA A 81 6.93 19.94 -17.61
N ASN A 82 7.95 20.52 -17.00
CA ASN A 82 9.22 20.82 -17.68
C ASN A 82 10.07 19.55 -17.80
N ARG A 83 10.01 18.91 -18.97
CA ARG A 83 10.73 17.65 -19.25
C ARG A 83 12.23 17.74 -19.00
N LYS A 84 12.87 18.87 -19.36
CA LYS A 84 14.32 19.06 -19.17
C LYS A 84 14.70 19.06 -17.69
N LYS A 85 13.93 19.79 -16.85
CA LYS A 85 14.15 19.80 -15.39
C LYS A 85 13.93 18.41 -14.77
N ILE A 86 12.91 17.69 -15.22
CA ILE A 86 12.64 16.32 -14.73
C ILE A 86 13.77 15.38 -15.13
N GLN A 87 14.24 15.43 -16.37
CA GLN A 87 15.36 14.63 -16.83
C GLN A 87 16.65 14.95 -16.05
N GLN A 88 16.91 16.23 -15.80
CA GLN A 88 18.05 16.65 -14.97
C GLN A 88 17.93 16.12 -13.53
N ALA A 89 16.74 16.19 -12.92
CA ALA A 89 16.52 15.64 -11.58
C ALA A 89 16.69 14.11 -11.55
N LEU A 90 16.19 13.40 -12.56
CA LEU A 90 16.38 11.95 -12.68
C LEU A 90 17.87 11.59 -12.80
N SER A 91 18.64 12.34 -13.59
CA SER A 91 20.08 12.05 -13.77
C SER A 91 20.90 12.21 -12.48
N MET A 92 20.39 12.96 -11.49
CA MET A 92 21.06 13.10 -10.18
C MET A 92 20.80 11.92 -9.23
N VAL A 93 19.72 11.19 -9.42
CA VAL A 93 19.29 10.12 -8.50
C VAL A 93 19.31 8.71 -9.14
N GLN A 94 19.34 8.63 -10.46
CA GLN A 94 19.47 7.36 -11.17
C GLN A 94 20.90 6.83 -11.11
N SER A 95 21.02 5.49 -11.12
CA SER A 95 22.31 4.82 -11.23
C SER A 95 23.00 5.20 -12.55
N SER A 96 24.30 5.51 -12.49
CA SER A 96 25.16 5.69 -13.67
C SER A 96 25.41 4.38 -14.42
N SER A 97 25.19 3.23 -13.79
CA SER A 97 25.38 1.88 -14.34
C SER A 97 24.06 1.10 -14.29
N PRO A 98 23.10 1.38 -15.20
CA PRO A 98 21.81 0.69 -15.21
C PRO A 98 21.97 -0.80 -15.51
N SER A 99 21.15 -1.64 -14.90
CA SER A 99 21.09 -3.07 -15.21
C SER A 99 20.47 -3.30 -16.59
N TYR A 100 21.25 -3.76 -17.55
CA TYR A 100 20.73 -4.14 -18.87
C TYR A 100 19.74 -5.30 -18.80
N LEU A 101 19.86 -6.20 -17.82
CA LEU A 101 18.89 -7.28 -17.59
C LEU A 101 17.51 -6.70 -17.25
N PHE A 102 17.45 -5.67 -16.39
CA PHE A 102 16.19 -5.02 -16.07
C PHE A 102 15.61 -4.26 -17.25
N LEU A 103 16.44 -3.57 -18.03
CA LEU A 103 15.98 -2.89 -19.23
C LEU A 103 15.43 -3.88 -20.27
N ALA A 104 16.13 -4.97 -20.52
CA ALA A 104 15.67 -6.03 -21.42
C ALA A 104 14.36 -6.68 -20.94
N ALA A 105 14.21 -6.90 -19.62
CA ALA A 105 12.98 -7.43 -19.05
C ALA A 105 11.80 -6.46 -19.16
N MET A 106 12.03 -5.15 -18.99
CA MET A 106 11.01 -4.11 -19.20
C MET A 106 10.55 -4.09 -20.67
N ASP A 107 11.49 -4.17 -21.62
CA ASP A 107 11.19 -4.23 -23.05
C ASP A 107 10.41 -5.51 -23.39
N ALA A 108 10.83 -6.66 -22.87
CA ALA A 108 10.12 -7.93 -23.04
C ALA A 108 8.69 -7.87 -22.44
N CYS A 109 8.52 -7.23 -21.29
CA CYS A 109 7.20 -6.99 -20.69
C CYS A 109 6.31 -6.16 -21.61
N CYS A 110 6.83 -5.06 -22.17
CA CYS A 110 6.11 -4.22 -23.13
C CYS A 110 5.74 -5.02 -24.40
N GLY A 111 6.66 -5.81 -24.93
CA GLY A 111 6.44 -6.69 -26.09
C GLY A 111 5.37 -7.76 -25.82
N TRP A 112 5.38 -8.35 -24.62
CA TRP A 112 4.34 -9.30 -24.18
C TRP A 112 2.97 -8.62 -24.09
N LEU A 113 2.89 -7.43 -23.50
CA LEU A 113 1.65 -6.66 -23.40
C LEU A 113 1.07 -6.34 -24.79
N GLN A 114 1.91 -5.95 -25.75
CA GLN A 114 1.47 -5.67 -27.12
C GLN A 114 0.92 -6.91 -27.83
N LYS A 115 1.57 -8.06 -27.68
CA LYS A 115 1.23 -9.28 -28.40
C LYS A 115 0.13 -10.10 -27.75
N GLN A 116 0.14 -10.21 -26.43
CA GLN A 116 -0.69 -11.14 -25.68
C GLN A 116 -1.55 -10.46 -24.59
N GLY A 117 -1.26 -9.21 -24.22
CA GLY A 117 -1.89 -8.52 -23.09
C GLY A 117 -3.41 -8.58 -23.13
N LYS A 118 -4.04 -8.28 -24.27
CA LYS A 118 -5.51 -8.33 -24.38
C LYS A 118 -6.08 -9.70 -23.97
N LYS A 119 -5.54 -10.78 -24.51
CA LYS A 119 -5.99 -12.16 -24.22
C LYS A 119 -5.79 -12.52 -22.75
N GLU A 120 -4.62 -12.19 -22.22
CA GLU A 120 -4.24 -12.53 -20.85
C GLU A 120 -5.06 -11.73 -19.82
N PHE A 121 -5.33 -10.46 -20.08
CA PHE A 121 -6.19 -9.64 -19.24
C PHE A 121 -7.66 -10.07 -19.29
N GLU A 122 -8.19 -10.47 -20.44
CA GLU A 122 -9.51 -11.10 -20.54
C GLU A 122 -9.60 -12.37 -19.68
N SER A 123 -8.58 -13.23 -19.75
CA SER A 123 -8.48 -14.44 -18.93
C SER A 123 -8.42 -14.12 -17.43
N TYR A 124 -7.60 -13.13 -17.07
CA TYR A 124 -7.43 -12.68 -15.70
C TYR A 124 -8.74 -12.13 -15.10
N VAL A 125 -9.44 -11.28 -15.84
CA VAL A 125 -10.72 -10.71 -15.41
C VAL A 125 -11.78 -11.80 -15.22
N LYS A 126 -11.84 -12.82 -16.08
CA LYS A 126 -12.74 -13.97 -15.88
C LYS A 126 -12.45 -14.72 -14.58
N LYS A 127 -11.15 -14.90 -14.22
CA LYS A 127 -10.73 -15.50 -12.95
C LYS A 127 -11.18 -14.66 -11.76
N LEU A 128 -10.99 -13.33 -11.81
CA LEU A 128 -11.45 -12.40 -10.78
C LEU A 128 -12.98 -12.43 -10.60
N GLN A 129 -13.74 -12.34 -11.69
CA GLN A 129 -15.20 -12.38 -11.65
C GLN A 129 -15.71 -13.69 -11.04
N TRP A 130 -15.10 -14.82 -11.42
CA TRP A 130 -15.41 -16.11 -10.84
C TRP A 130 -15.13 -16.15 -9.33
N PHE A 131 -13.96 -15.65 -8.90
CA PHE A 131 -13.59 -15.55 -7.49
C PHE A 131 -14.60 -14.72 -6.70
N TYR A 132 -14.89 -13.51 -7.15
CA TYR A 132 -15.84 -12.61 -6.48
C TYR A 132 -17.25 -13.21 -6.38
N LYS A 133 -17.72 -13.91 -7.42
CA LYS A 133 -19.00 -14.61 -7.41
C LYS A 133 -19.01 -15.73 -6.38
N ARG A 134 -17.95 -16.53 -6.29
CA ARG A 134 -17.86 -17.63 -5.32
C ARG A 134 -17.73 -17.13 -3.89
N ALA A 135 -16.91 -16.10 -3.68
CA ALA A 135 -16.68 -15.50 -2.37
C ALA A 135 -17.86 -14.66 -1.82
N SER A 136 -18.91 -14.42 -2.62
CA SER A 136 -20.09 -13.67 -2.16
C SER A 136 -20.93 -14.39 -1.12
N ASN A 137 -20.72 -15.71 -0.92
CA ASN A 137 -21.47 -16.55 0.02
C ASN A 137 -20.78 -16.68 1.39
N LEU A 138 -19.69 -15.98 1.63
CA LEU A 138 -19.00 -15.98 2.92
C LEU A 138 -19.85 -15.25 3.98
N GLU A 139 -19.86 -15.77 5.22
CA GLU A 139 -20.71 -15.27 6.31
C GLU A 139 -19.97 -14.35 7.29
N ASN A 140 -18.68 -14.61 7.52
CA ASN A 140 -17.86 -13.92 8.52
C ASN A 140 -16.75 -13.07 7.89
N ILE A 141 -16.29 -13.43 6.69
CA ILE A 141 -15.31 -12.69 5.91
C ILE A 141 -16.04 -11.96 4.78
N VAL A 142 -15.88 -10.66 4.69
CA VAL A 142 -16.50 -9.86 3.63
C VAL A 142 -15.45 -9.49 2.58
N VAL A 143 -15.68 -9.94 1.34
CA VAL A 143 -14.83 -9.52 0.22
C VAL A 143 -15.29 -8.16 -0.28
N LEU A 144 -14.43 -7.14 -0.15
CA LEU A 144 -14.75 -5.78 -0.56
C LEU A 144 -14.97 -5.70 -2.08
N GLN A 145 -16.21 -5.44 -2.51
CA GLN A 145 -16.56 -5.31 -3.93
C GLN A 145 -16.74 -3.85 -4.35
N LYS A 146 -17.39 -3.05 -3.51
CA LYS A 146 -17.65 -1.62 -3.74
C LYS A 146 -17.28 -0.83 -2.49
N ALA A 147 -16.60 0.30 -2.65
CA ALA A 147 -16.15 1.15 -1.55
C ALA A 147 -16.74 2.57 -1.60
N GLY A 148 -17.79 2.81 -2.39
CA GLY A 148 -18.30 4.16 -2.66
C GLY A 148 -17.44 4.95 -3.67
N PHE A 149 -16.22 4.49 -3.92
CA PHE A 149 -15.26 5.01 -4.89
C PHE A 149 -14.91 3.91 -5.89
N ASP A 150 -14.33 4.30 -7.02
CA ASP A 150 -13.78 3.33 -7.97
C ASP A 150 -12.56 2.64 -7.38
N ARG A 151 -12.34 1.38 -7.74
CA ARG A 151 -11.26 0.59 -7.14
C ARG A 151 -10.69 -0.46 -8.09
N ASP A 152 -9.41 -0.71 -7.93
CA ASP A 152 -8.73 -1.87 -8.52
C ASP A 152 -9.20 -3.18 -7.87
N ARG A 153 -9.99 -3.94 -8.61
CA ARG A 153 -10.50 -5.25 -8.16
C ARG A 153 -9.46 -6.39 -8.28
N GLY A 154 -8.29 -6.12 -8.83
CA GLY A 154 -7.13 -7.01 -8.74
C GLY A 154 -6.56 -7.11 -7.32
N LYS A 155 -6.87 -6.12 -6.48
CA LYS A 155 -6.63 -6.15 -5.03
C LYS A 155 -7.82 -6.80 -4.34
N ILE A 156 -7.69 -8.06 -3.93
CA ILE A 156 -8.75 -8.76 -3.18
C ILE A 156 -8.61 -8.39 -1.71
N VAL A 157 -9.51 -7.56 -1.22
CA VAL A 157 -9.54 -7.12 0.19
C VAL A 157 -10.56 -7.96 0.95
N LEU A 158 -10.08 -8.70 1.95
CA LEU A 158 -10.85 -9.54 2.84
C LEU A 158 -11.06 -8.81 4.15
N GLN A 159 -12.24 -8.24 4.36
CA GLN A 159 -12.60 -7.54 5.60
C GLN A 159 -13.09 -8.52 6.65
N LEU A 160 -12.79 -8.23 7.92
CA LEU A 160 -13.13 -9.04 9.08
C LEU A 160 -14.03 -8.23 10.04
N PRO A 161 -15.32 -8.02 9.69
CA PRO A 161 -16.20 -7.09 10.41
C PRO A 161 -16.60 -7.58 11.80
N LYS A 162 -16.42 -8.86 12.09
CA LYS A 162 -16.84 -9.50 13.37
C LYS A 162 -15.62 -9.86 14.22
N GLU A 163 -14.69 -9.01 14.43
CA GLU A 163 -13.57 -9.05 15.39
C GLU A 163 -13.13 -10.43 15.96
N ASN A 164 -13.33 -11.52 15.22
CA ASN A 164 -12.96 -12.88 15.66
C ASN A 164 -11.46 -13.13 15.50
N ILE A 165 -10.87 -12.55 14.46
CA ILE A 165 -9.43 -12.58 14.16
C ILE A 165 -9.02 -11.28 13.46
N THR A 166 -7.73 -10.95 13.53
CA THR A 166 -7.15 -9.86 12.72
C THR A 166 -6.80 -10.33 11.31
N GLY A 167 -6.62 -9.39 10.37
CA GLY A 167 -6.08 -9.72 9.04
C GLY A 167 -4.68 -10.32 9.11
N ILE A 168 -3.88 -9.95 10.13
CA ILE A 168 -2.55 -10.54 10.39
C ILE A 168 -2.70 -12.01 10.74
N GLN A 169 -3.64 -12.35 11.65
CA GLN A 169 -3.92 -13.74 12.04
C GLN A 169 -4.51 -14.53 10.87
N LEU A 170 -5.37 -13.91 10.04
CA LEU A 170 -5.86 -14.54 8.82
C LEU A 170 -4.70 -14.90 7.87
N ASN A 171 -3.74 -13.98 7.66
CA ASN A 171 -2.57 -14.27 6.84
C ASN A 171 -1.73 -15.42 7.40
N ASP A 172 -1.54 -15.45 8.72
CA ASP A 172 -0.80 -16.53 9.37
C ASP A 172 -1.50 -17.90 9.19
N LEU A 173 -2.82 -17.95 9.32
CA LEU A 173 -3.61 -19.15 9.04
C LEU A 173 -3.49 -19.61 7.58
N LEU A 174 -3.61 -18.67 6.63
CA LEU A 174 -3.50 -18.95 5.20
C LEU A 174 -2.11 -19.47 4.84
N ARG A 175 -1.05 -18.86 5.39
CA ARG A 175 0.33 -19.30 5.17
C ARG A 175 0.60 -20.68 5.75
N ARG A 176 0.27 -20.90 7.03
CA ARG A 176 0.62 -22.16 7.74
C ARG A 176 -0.18 -23.37 7.29
N HIS A 177 -1.47 -23.20 7.04
CA HIS A 177 -2.35 -24.33 6.78
C HIS A 177 -2.67 -24.54 5.31
N PHE A 178 -2.50 -23.52 4.46
CA PHE A 178 -2.88 -23.59 3.05
C PHE A 178 -1.73 -23.25 2.09
N ALA A 179 -0.55 -22.90 2.61
CA ALA A 179 0.61 -22.45 1.83
C ALA A 179 0.24 -21.30 0.85
N ILE A 180 -0.53 -20.32 1.37
CA ILE A 180 -0.94 -19.13 0.63
C ILE A 180 -0.31 -17.92 1.34
N GLU A 181 0.53 -17.18 0.62
CA GLU A 181 1.09 -15.92 1.09
C GLU A 181 0.21 -14.77 0.61
N MET A 182 -0.20 -13.92 1.54
CA MET A 182 -0.97 -12.71 1.27
C MET A 182 -0.03 -11.51 1.17
N GLU A 183 -0.45 -10.47 0.48
CA GLU A 183 0.35 -9.25 0.36
C GLU A 183 0.49 -8.52 1.70
N MET A 184 -0.61 -8.40 2.44
CA MET A 184 -0.64 -7.63 3.67
C MET A 184 -1.79 -8.07 4.58
N GLY A 185 -1.57 -8.02 5.89
CA GLY A 185 -2.62 -8.11 6.91
C GLY A 185 -2.62 -6.88 7.81
N SER A 186 -3.78 -6.28 8.02
CA SER A 186 -4.01 -5.23 9.02
C SER A 186 -4.83 -5.76 10.20
N LEU A 187 -5.27 -4.89 11.11
CA LEU A 187 -6.12 -5.31 12.22
C LEU A 187 -7.51 -5.77 11.75
N SER A 188 -8.07 -5.13 10.72
CA SER A 188 -9.46 -5.33 10.28
C SER A 188 -9.60 -6.00 8.91
N TYR A 189 -8.52 -6.15 8.15
CA TYR A 189 -8.56 -6.74 6.81
C TYR A 189 -7.23 -7.38 6.41
N SER A 190 -7.30 -8.20 5.36
CA SER A 190 -6.16 -8.78 4.65
C SER A 190 -6.27 -8.48 3.16
N ILE A 191 -5.15 -8.38 2.46
CA ILE A 191 -5.08 -8.11 1.02
C ILE A 191 -4.34 -9.23 0.31
N ALA A 192 -4.97 -9.77 -0.75
CA ALA A 192 -4.27 -10.53 -1.77
C ALA A 192 -4.03 -9.63 -3.00
N MET A 193 -2.80 -9.55 -3.45
CA MET A 193 -2.46 -8.90 -4.70
C MET A 193 -2.43 -9.94 -5.82
N THR A 194 -3.19 -9.69 -6.89
CA THR A 194 -3.29 -10.63 -8.02
C THR A 194 -2.84 -9.99 -9.33
N SER A 195 -2.51 -10.83 -10.30
CA SER A 195 -1.97 -10.43 -11.60
C SER A 195 -2.47 -11.34 -12.73
N PRO A 196 -2.26 -11.00 -14.00
CA PRO A 196 -2.57 -11.89 -15.13
C PRO A 196 -1.84 -13.23 -15.07
N ALA A 197 -0.69 -13.30 -14.38
CA ALA A 197 0.12 -14.51 -14.25
C ALA A 197 -0.48 -15.53 -13.25
N ASP A 198 -1.41 -15.12 -12.39
CA ASP A 198 -2.05 -16.03 -11.44
C ASP A 198 -2.92 -17.06 -12.15
N THR A 199 -2.76 -18.32 -11.72
CA THR A 199 -3.47 -19.44 -12.34
C THR A 199 -4.90 -19.59 -11.78
N LYS A 200 -5.76 -20.33 -12.49
CA LYS A 200 -7.09 -20.67 -12.01
C LYS A 200 -7.00 -21.50 -10.71
N GLU A 201 -6.04 -22.39 -10.62
CA GLU A 201 -5.74 -23.21 -9.44
C GLU A 201 -5.40 -22.36 -8.23
N GLY A 202 -4.61 -21.27 -8.41
CA GLY A 202 -4.30 -20.30 -7.36
C GLY A 202 -5.55 -19.62 -6.80
N PHE A 203 -6.45 -19.15 -7.67
CA PHE A 203 -7.73 -18.59 -7.27
C PHE A 203 -8.64 -19.62 -6.58
N CYS A 204 -8.67 -20.87 -7.07
CA CYS A 204 -9.43 -21.96 -6.42
C CYS A 204 -8.89 -22.22 -5.01
N ARG A 205 -7.57 -22.37 -4.86
CA ARG A 205 -6.96 -22.61 -3.54
C ARG A 205 -7.27 -21.48 -2.56
N LEU A 206 -7.19 -20.23 -3.00
CA LEU A 206 -7.48 -19.08 -2.16
C LEU A 206 -8.92 -19.10 -1.66
N VAL A 207 -9.91 -19.25 -2.56
CA VAL A 207 -11.32 -19.23 -2.15
C VAL A 207 -11.68 -20.41 -1.28
N GLU A 208 -11.17 -21.62 -1.55
CA GLU A 208 -11.41 -22.81 -0.73
C GLU A 208 -10.82 -22.68 0.68
N ALA A 209 -9.63 -22.07 0.79
CA ALA A 209 -9.01 -21.79 2.08
C ALA A 209 -9.84 -20.79 2.88
N ILE A 210 -10.28 -19.70 2.24
CA ILE A 210 -11.13 -18.69 2.88
C ILE A 210 -12.47 -19.28 3.32
N GLU A 211 -13.13 -20.09 2.49
CA GLU A 211 -14.39 -20.77 2.82
C GLU A 211 -14.25 -21.69 4.05
N LYS A 212 -13.13 -22.42 4.16
CA LYS A 212 -12.85 -23.27 5.32
C LYS A 212 -12.62 -22.45 6.59
N ILE A 213 -11.85 -21.36 6.50
CA ILE A 213 -11.62 -20.46 7.64
C ILE A 213 -12.93 -19.79 8.05
N ASP A 214 -13.70 -19.26 7.10
CA ASP A 214 -14.98 -18.59 7.34
C ASP A 214 -15.94 -19.45 8.17
N LYS A 215 -16.08 -20.75 7.83
CA LYS A 215 -16.87 -21.73 8.58
C LYS A 215 -16.34 -22.00 9.99
N GLN A 216 -15.04 -21.88 10.21
CA GLN A 216 -14.43 -22.04 11.54
C GLN A 216 -14.67 -20.83 12.41
N LEU A 217 -14.63 -19.61 11.83
CA LEU A 217 -14.86 -18.35 12.54
C LEU A 217 -16.26 -18.27 13.16
N SER A 218 -17.29 -18.83 12.52
CA SER A 218 -18.66 -18.86 13.03
C SER A 218 -18.81 -19.63 14.35
N LYS A 219 -17.86 -20.52 14.69
CA LYS A 219 -17.85 -21.35 15.89
C LYS A 219 -17.02 -20.79 17.04
N THR A 220 -16.27 -19.72 16.83
CA THR A 220 -15.38 -19.12 17.84
C THR A 220 -16.09 -18.04 18.65
N LYS A 221 -15.76 -17.94 19.96
CA LYS A 221 -16.22 -16.84 20.81
C LYS A 221 -15.53 -15.54 20.37
N LYS A 222 -16.27 -14.43 20.35
CA LYS A 222 -15.76 -13.09 20.03
C LYS A 222 -14.60 -12.73 20.96
N HIS A 223 -13.44 -12.43 20.43
CA HIS A 223 -12.39 -11.68 21.11
C HIS A 223 -12.62 -10.19 20.83
N ILE A 224 -12.74 -9.42 21.89
CA ILE A 224 -12.96 -7.96 21.80
C ILE A 224 -11.59 -7.32 21.59
N PHE A 225 -11.25 -7.00 20.35
CA PHE A 225 -10.30 -5.91 20.09
C PHE A 225 -11.12 -4.61 20.25
N SER A 226 -10.81 -3.82 21.28
CA SER A 226 -11.39 -2.48 21.44
C SER A 226 -11.21 -1.71 20.13
N LYS A 227 -12.27 -1.01 19.69
CA LYS A 227 -12.22 -0.10 18.54
C LYS A 227 -11.01 0.81 18.70
N ILE A 228 -9.99 0.56 17.88
CA ILE A 228 -9.00 1.58 17.62
C ILE A 228 -9.75 2.56 16.72
N GLU A 229 -10.05 3.74 17.23
CA GLU A 229 -10.52 4.81 16.38
C GLU A 229 -9.45 5.05 15.31
N GLU A 230 -9.79 4.72 14.07
CA GLU A 230 -8.95 4.93 12.89
C GLU A 230 -8.91 6.43 12.51
N GLY A 231 -8.82 7.29 13.49
CA GLY A 231 -8.62 8.72 13.31
C GLY A 231 -7.15 9.05 13.56
N ASP A 232 -6.36 9.27 12.52
CA ASP A 232 -5.05 9.89 12.71
C ASP A 232 -5.29 11.36 13.07
N CYS A 233 -5.05 11.72 14.32
CA CYS A 233 -4.94 13.13 14.69
C CYS A 233 -3.80 13.75 13.87
N PRO A 234 -3.98 14.96 13.31
CA PRO A 234 -2.91 15.66 12.61
C PRO A 234 -1.65 15.71 13.48
N PRO A 235 -0.47 15.45 12.92
CA PRO A 235 0.75 15.45 13.70
C PRO A 235 1.07 16.84 14.26
N ILE A 236 1.48 16.91 15.52
CA ILE A 236 2.01 18.13 16.12
C ILE A 236 3.47 18.24 15.73
N ILE A 237 3.79 19.11 14.77
CA ILE A 237 5.14 19.27 14.23
C ILE A 237 5.88 20.34 15.07
N LYS A 238 6.94 19.94 15.77
CA LYS A 238 7.81 20.84 16.54
C LYS A 238 8.96 21.38 15.71
N THR A 239 9.52 20.54 14.82
CA THR A 239 10.61 20.92 13.92
C THR A 239 10.55 20.11 12.62
N THR A 240 11.31 20.54 11.60
CA THR A 240 11.34 19.80 10.33
C THR A 240 12.10 18.47 10.47
N PRO A 241 11.76 17.44 9.67
CA PRO A 241 12.48 16.16 9.68
C PRO A 241 13.99 16.33 9.46
N ARG A 242 14.41 17.26 8.60
CA ARG A 242 15.83 17.55 8.37
C ARG A 242 16.52 18.07 9.65
N ARG A 243 15.90 19.01 10.35
CA ARG A 243 16.49 19.53 11.61
C ARG A 243 16.54 18.45 12.67
N ALA A 244 15.48 17.66 12.80
CA ALA A 244 15.43 16.53 13.72
C ALA A 244 16.50 15.48 13.40
N TYR A 245 16.79 15.23 12.12
CA TYR A 245 17.80 14.25 11.69
C TYR A 245 19.21 14.64 12.19
N PHE A 246 19.59 15.91 12.11
CA PHE A 246 20.92 16.43 12.49
C PHE A 246 21.01 16.89 13.96
N ALA A 247 19.89 16.92 14.68
CA ALA A 247 19.88 17.32 16.09
C ALA A 247 20.56 16.27 16.99
N GLN A 248 21.01 16.71 18.16
CA GLN A 248 21.42 15.77 19.21
C GLN A 248 20.22 14.94 19.67
N LYS A 249 20.48 13.68 19.97
CA LYS A 249 19.43 12.71 20.30
C LYS A 249 19.80 11.97 21.59
N LYS A 250 18.77 11.52 22.30
CA LYS A 250 18.90 10.62 23.45
C LYS A 250 17.90 9.48 23.31
N GLU A 251 18.23 8.33 23.90
CA GLU A 251 17.34 7.19 23.98
C GLU A 251 16.59 7.22 25.30
N ILE A 252 15.29 6.96 25.29
CA ILE A 252 14.43 6.87 26.46
C ILE A 252 13.48 5.69 26.34
N LEU A 253 12.82 5.29 27.42
CA LEU A 253 11.78 4.26 27.37
C LEU A 253 10.60 4.74 26.52
N PHE A 254 10.11 3.89 25.61
CA PHE A 254 9.02 4.23 24.69
C PHE A 254 7.75 4.66 25.46
N LEU A 255 7.46 4.01 26.58
CA LEU A 255 6.29 4.34 27.41
C LEU A 255 6.38 5.70 28.11
N GLU A 256 7.58 6.22 28.30
CA GLU A 256 7.85 7.51 28.95
C GLU A 256 8.08 8.65 27.95
N SER A 257 7.91 8.37 26.66
CA SER A 257 8.25 9.31 25.58
C SER A 257 7.17 10.35 25.29
N GLU A 258 6.05 10.34 26.00
CA GLU A 258 4.97 11.34 25.83
C GLU A 258 5.51 12.76 25.97
N ASN A 259 5.07 13.66 25.08
CA ASN A 259 5.48 15.07 24.96
C ASN A 259 6.94 15.30 24.49
N HIS A 260 7.76 14.28 24.31
CA HIS A 260 9.08 14.43 23.70
C HIS A 260 8.94 14.57 22.17
N VAL A 261 9.99 15.15 21.55
CA VAL A 261 10.06 15.27 20.10
C VAL A 261 10.76 14.05 19.51
N CYS A 262 10.07 13.35 18.60
CA CYS A 262 10.58 12.14 18.00
C CYS A 262 11.84 12.38 17.17
N GLY A 263 12.85 11.53 17.33
CA GLY A 263 14.14 11.59 16.63
C GLY A 263 14.32 10.55 15.53
N GLU A 264 13.37 9.61 15.40
CA GLU A 264 13.39 8.51 14.43
C GLU A 264 12.00 8.23 13.85
N PHE A 265 11.89 7.32 12.91
CA PHE A 265 10.61 6.89 12.39
C PHE A 265 10.05 5.70 13.16
N ILE A 266 8.76 5.69 13.44
CA ILE A 266 8.02 4.49 13.88
C ILE A 266 7.03 4.14 12.76
N ILE A 267 7.38 3.13 11.99
CA ILE A 267 6.64 2.73 10.78
C ILE A 267 6.16 1.29 10.93
N PRO A 268 4.86 1.04 11.10
CA PRO A 268 4.31 -0.31 11.00
C PRO A 268 4.46 -0.81 9.56
N TYR A 269 4.91 -2.04 9.39
CA TYR A 269 5.10 -2.61 8.05
C TYR A 269 4.48 -4.00 7.96
N PRO A 270 3.68 -4.27 6.90
CA PRO A 270 3.09 -3.33 5.95
C PRO A 270 2.02 -2.42 6.59
N PRO A 271 1.58 -1.28 5.93
CA PRO A 271 1.92 -0.82 4.58
C PRO A 271 3.16 0.09 4.49
N GLY A 272 3.73 0.52 5.61
CA GLY A 272 4.89 1.40 5.63
C GLY A 272 4.56 2.90 5.78
N ALA A 273 3.36 3.24 6.25
CA ALA A 273 3.00 4.62 6.62
C ALA A 273 3.46 4.91 8.06
N PRO A 274 4.21 6.01 8.30
CA PRO A 274 4.71 6.30 9.64
C PRO A 274 3.60 6.72 10.61
N ILE A 275 3.62 6.17 11.83
CA ILE A 275 2.84 6.64 12.97
C ILE A 275 3.51 7.86 13.59
N LEU A 276 4.85 7.83 13.64
CA LEU A 276 5.71 8.91 14.12
C LEU A 276 6.82 9.17 13.12
N ALA A 277 7.08 10.45 12.86
CA ALA A 277 8.20 10.90 12.05
C ALA A 277 9.13 11.82 12.87
N PRO A 278 10.42 11.92 12.49
CA PRO A 278 11.34 12.84 13.16
C PRO A 278 10.84 14.28 13.15
N GLY A 279 10.84 14.92 14.33
CA GLY A 279 10.37 16.28 14.50
C GLY A 279 8.91 16.43 14.95
N GLU A 280 8.17 15.33 15.05
CA GLU A 280 6.81 15.31 15.60
C GLU A 280 6.83 15.13 17.13
N VAL A 281 5.85 15.71 17.80
CA VAL A 281 5.61 15.48 19.23
C VAL A 281 4.95 14.11 19.39
N ILE A 282 5.49 13.30 20.30
CA ILE A 282 4.96 12.00 20.65
C ILE A 282 3.75 12.19 21.57
N THR A 283 2.58 11.77 21.12
CA THR A 283 1.35 11.82 21.93
C THR A 283 1.04 10.46 22.54
N LYS A 284 0.23 10.48 23.60
CA LYS A 284 -0.23 9.26 24.28
C LYS A 284 -0.97 8.33 23.34
N GLU A 285 -1.78 8.87 22.41
CA GLU A 285 -2.54 8.11 21.43
C GLU A 285 -1.58 7.35 20.47
N LYS A 286 -0.50 8.00 20.02
CA LYS A 286 0.50 7.38 19.16
C LYS A 286 1.26 6.25 19.86
N ILE A 287 1.57 6.43 21.15
CA ILE A 287 2.17 5.37 21.97
C ILE A 287 1.21 4.19 22.09
N GLN A 288 -0.04 4.43 22.45
CA GLN A 288 -1.07 3.39 22.61
C GLN A 288 -1.32 2.65 21.29
N LYS A 289 -1.44 3.37 20.16
CA LYS A 289 -1.61 2.79 18.82
C LYS A 289 -0.43 1.88 18.48
N SER A 290 0.80 2.30 18.72
CA SER A 290 2.00 1.52 18.43
C SER A 290 2.05 0.21 19.25
N ILE A 291 1.76 0.29 20.56
CA ILE A 291 1.73 -0.89 21.44
C ILE A 291 0.64 -1.87 21.02
N LEU A 292 -0.52 -1.37 20.62
CA LEU A 292 -1.62 -2.22 20.21
C LEU A 292 -1.30 -2.96 18.90
N LEU A 293 -0.70 -2.27 17.93
CA LEU A 293 -0.23 -2.88 16.68
C LEU A 293 0.86 -3.92 16.97
N GLN A 294 1.79 -3.63 17.88
CA GLN A 294 2.82 -4.59 18.29
C GLN A 294 2.21 -5.86 18.90
N LYS A 295 1.26 -5.70 19.83
CA LYS A 295 0.53 -6.84 20.42
C LYS A 295 -0.25 -7.65 19.40
N ALA A 296 -0.70 -7.03 18.31
CA ALA A 296 -1.36 -7.69 17.19
C ALA A 296 -0.38 -8.39 16.24
N GLY A 297 0.94 -8.29 16.48
CA GLY A 297 1.97 -8.94 15.68
C GLY A 297 2.47 -8.12 14.49
N VAL A 298 2.18 -6.81 14.45
CA VAL A 298 2.73 -5.91 13.41
C VAL A 298 4.21 -5.67 13.66
N SER A 299 5.03 -5.83 12.64
CA SER A 299 6.45 -5.47 12.67
C SER A 299 6.64 -3.96 12.48
N PHE A 300 7.70 -3.41 13.09
CA PHE A 300 8.06 -2.01 12.94
C PHE A 300 9.41 -1.86 12.23
N VAL A 301 9.53 -0.81 11.42
CA VAL A 301 10.77 -0.43 10.73
C VAL A 301 11.03 1.06 10.88
N GLY A 302 12.26 1.50 10.57
CA GLY A 302 12.64 2.93 10.67
C GLY A 302 13.07 3.35 12.08
N CYS A 303 12.90 2.51 13.09
CA CYS A 303 13.34 2.70 14.47
C CYS A 303 14.56 1.82 14.79
N GLN A 304 15.33 2.24 15.79
CA GLN A 304 16.49 1.45 16.27
C GLN A 304 16.04 0.21 17.04
N ASP A 305 15.04 0.36 17.90
CA ASP A 305 14.44 -0.75 18.65
C ASP A 305 13.08 -1.14 18.05
N THR A 306 13.08 -2.19 17.23
CA THR A 306 11.85 -2.73 16.61
C THR A 306 10.89 -3.39 17.61
N ALA A 307 11.37 -3.67 18.84
CA ALA A 307 10.55 -4.17 19.94
C ALA A 307 9.86 -3.04 20.73
N LEU A 308 10.07 -1.78 20.35
CA LEU A 308 9.48 -0.59 20.96
C LEU A 308 9.58 -0.56 22.50
N LYS A 309 10.72 -1.03 23.06
CA LYS A 309 11.03 -0.84 24.47
C LYS A 309 11.58 0.56 24.68
N ASN A 310 12.45 0.99 23.75
CA ASN A 310 13.09 2.30 23.73
C ASN A 310 12.72 3.06 22.46
N ILE A 311 12.92 4.37 22.50
CA ILE A 311 12.76 5.28 21.37
C ILE A 311 13.80 6.38 21.42
N THR A 312 14.28 6.77 20.24
CA THR A 312 15.16 7.91 20.08
C THR A 312 14.34 9.20 20.02
N VAL A 313 14.62 10.14 20.90
CA VAL A 313 14.02 11.49 20.95
C VAL A 313 15.08 12.56 20.80
N LEU A 314 14.70 13.78 20.45
CA LEU A 314 15.62 14.91 20.43
C LEU A 314 16.05 15.24 21.87
N ALA A 315 17.32 15.50 22.07
CA ALA A 315 17.80 16.07 23.33
C ALA A 315 17.24 17.49 23.47
N GLU A 316 16.80 17.87 24.67
CA GLU A 316 16.43 19.25 24.93
C GLU A 316 17.69 20.11 24.76
N SER A 317 17.57 21.20 23.98
CA SER A 317 18.61 22.23 23.99
C SER A 317 18.62 22.89 25.37
N GLU A 318 19.75 22.79 26.05
CA GLU A 318 19.99 23.62 27.23
C GLU A 318 19.79 25.09 26.94
#